data_ec52237db697ad21d67e214b6ae248bb
#
_entry.id   ec52237db697ad21d67e214b6ae248bb
#
_cell.length_a   1.000
_cell.length_b   1.000
_cell.length_c   1.000
_cell.angle_alpha   90.00
_cell.angle_beta   90.00
_cell.angle_gamma   90.00
#
_symmetry.space_group_name_H-M   'P 1'
#
loop_
_entity.id
_entity.type
_entity.pdbx_description
1 polymer ?
#
loop_
_entity_poly.entity_id
_entity_poly.type
_entity_poly.pdbx_seq_one_letter_code
_entity_poly.pdbx_strand_id
1 'polypeptide(L)'
;MDPKHRDRLDFIKIVSGTFKRNTPYLHVRHNKKLKFSSPNAFFAEKKEIVDISYPGDIVGVHDTGNFKIGDTLTEGEVLSYKGIPSFSPEHFRYINNADPLKSKQLFKGIDQLMDEGVAQLFTLELNGRKVIGTVGALQYEVIQYRLEHEYGAKCTYENLNVYKACWIEAEDEKDDEFKEFMRVKQRYLAKDKHGQLVFLADSAFSLQMTQQKYPSLTFYFVSEFK
;
A
#
# COMPACT_ATOMS: atom_id res chain seq x y z
N MET A 1 4.48 -9.62 -11.38
CA MET A 1 5.95 -9.54 -11.56
C MET A 1 6.35 -10.56 -12.61
N ASP A 2 7.21 -10.26 -13.57
CA ASP A 2 7.76 -11.29 -14.46
C ASP A 2 8.77 -12.10 -13.64
N PRO A 3 8.52 -13.39 -13.34
CA PRO A 3 9.43 -14.19 -12.50
C PRO A 3 10.81 -14.39 -13.11
N LYS A 4 10.98 -14.04 -14.40
CA LYS A 4 12.25 -14.13 -15.14
C LYS A 4 13.06 -12.83 -15.11
N HIS A 5 12.50 -11.71 -14.64
CA HIS A 5 13.17 -10.42 -14.54
C HIS A 5 13.34 -9.97 -13.10
N ARG A 6 14.55 -9.46 -12.81
CA ARG A 6 14.91 -8.93 -11.50
C ARG A 6 14.21 -7.59 -11.19
N ASP A 7 13.77 -6.90 -12.23
CA ASP A 7 13.19 -5.57 -12.15
C ASP A 7 11.65 -5.65 -12.20
N ARG A 8 11.01 -4.73 -11.50
CA ARG A 8 9.57 -4.54 -11.57
C ARG A 8 9.21 -3.83 -12.88
N LEU A 9 7.98 -4.01 -13.33
CA LEU A 9 7.40 -3.24 -14.41
C LEU A 9 6.36 -2.30 -13.79
N ASP A 10 6.65 -1.01 -13.84
CA ASP A 10 5.75 0.02 -13.35
C ASP A 10 5.03 0.70 -14.50
N PHE A 11 3.76 1.04 -14.29
CA PHE A 11 2.91 1.67 -15.29
C PHE A 11 2.75 3.16 -14.97
N ILE A 12 3.13 4.00 -15.93
CA ILE A 12 3.04 5.46 -15.86
C ILE A 12 1.91 5.91 -16.76
N LYS A 13 0.90 6.58 -16.20
CA LYS A 13 -0.13 7.25 -16.97
C LYS A 13 0.34 8.65 -17.34
N ILE A 14 0.34 8.96 -18.62
CA ILE A 14 0.62 10.31 -19.08
C ILE A 14 -0.61 11.20 -18.86
N VAL A 15 -0.48 12.20 -18.00
CA VAL A 15 -1.59 13.09 -17.63
C VAL A 15 -1.60 14.34 -18.51
N SER A 16 -0.42 14.93 -18.73
CA SER A 16 -0.24 16.11 -19.58
C SER A 16 1.14 16.09 -20.22
N GLY A 17 1.37 16.94 -21.20
CA GLY A 17 2.63 17.04 -21.93
C GLY A 17 2.88 15.85 -22.84
N THR A 18 4.15 15.55 -23.10
CA THR A 18 4.55 14.46 -24.01
C THR A 18 5.68 13.68 -23.38
N PHE A 19 5.47 12.40 -23.15
CA PHE A 19 6.54 11.50 -22.71
C PHE A 19 7.43 11.14 -23.90
N LYS A 20 8.76 11.32 -23.73
CA LYS A 20 9.75 10.99 -24.76
C LYS A 20 10.80 10.06 -24.16
N ARG A 21 11.14 9.02 -24.89
CA ARG A 21 12.22 8.09 -24.58
C ARG A 21 13.55 8.84 -24.37
N ASN A 22 14.37 8.38 -23.43
CA ASN A 22 15.69 8.95 -23.08
C ASN A 22 15.67 10.41 -22.62
N THR A 23 14.51 11.00 -22.39
CA THR A 23 14.38 12.34 -21.80
C THR A 23 14.47 12.26 -20.28
N PRO A 24 15.16 13.20 -19.62
CA PRO A 24 15.21 13.22 -18.16
C PRO A 24 13.91 13.75 -17.57
N TYR A 25 13.26 12.99 -16.69
CA TYR A 25 12.09 13.38 -15.90
C TYR A 25 12.46 13.47 -14.43
N LEU A 26 11.95 14.47 -13.74
CA LEU A 26 12.10 14.63 -12.29
C LEU A 26 11.15 13.67 -11.58
N HIS A 27 11.69 12.74 -10.81
CA HIS A 27 10.94 11.96 -9.83
C HIS A 27 10.75 12.81 -8.58
N VAL A 28 9.54 13.36 -8.40
CA VAL A 28 9.27 14.43 -7.42
C VAL A 28 9.59 13.98 -6.00
N ARG A 29 9.12 12.78 -5.57
CA ARG A 29 9.34 12.27 -4.21
C ARG A 29 10.83 12.11 -3.86
N HIS A 30 11.66 11.69 -4.80
CA HIS A 30 13.10 11.50 -4.59
C HIS A 30 13.96 12.71 -4.99
N ASN A 31 13.36 13.71 -5.63
CA ASN A 31 14.06 14.86 -6.19
C ASN A 31 15.24 14.45 -7.10
N LYS A 32 15.05 13.41 -7.90
CA LYS A 32 16.07 12.85 -8.82
C LYS A 32 15.54 12.81 -10.24
N LYS A 33 16.44 13.08 -11.19
CA LYS A 33 16.12 12.95 -12.61
C LYS A 33 16.37 11.51 -13.08
N LEU A 34 15.36 10.90 -13.68
CA LEU A 34 15.38 9.56 -14.24
C LEU A 34 15.24 9.62 -15.76
N LYS A 35 15.85 8.68 -16.45
CA LYS A 35 15.71 8.48 -17.89
C LYS A 35 15.28 7.05 -18.18
N PHE A 36 14.39 6.89 -19.13
CA PHE A 36 13.86 5.59 -19.53
C PHE A 36 14.34 5.23 -20.92
N SER A 37 15.22 4.22 -21.02
CA SER A 37 15.82 3.77 -22.28
C SER A 37 14.92 2.83 -23.07
N SER A 38 14.05 2.10 -22.39
CA SER A 38 13.20 1.08 -23.00
C SER A 38 11.77 1.14 -22.42
N PRO A 39 11.06 2.27 -22.59
CA PRO A 39 9.67 2.34 -22.21
C PRO A 39 8.82 1.49 -23.18
N ASN A 40 7.84 0.78 -22.63
CA ASN A 40 7.03 -0.16 -23.39
C ASN A 40 5.56 0.29 -23.45
N ALA A 41 4.95 0.22 -24.63
CA ALA A 41 3.50 0.16 -24.76
C ALA A 41 3.04 -1.30 -24.84
N PHE A 42 1.83 -1.53 -24.42
CA PHE A 42 1.22 -2.85 -24.37
C PHE A 42 0.04 -2.89 -25.34
N PHE A 43 0.18 -3.64 -26.42
CA PHE A 43 -0.90 -3.94 -27.35
C PHE A 43 -1.23 -5.43 -27.20
N ALA A 44 -2.23 -5.75 -26.41
CA ALA A 44 -2.57 -7.12 -26.03
C ALA A 44 -1.36 -7.84 -25.40
N GLU A 45 -0.85 -8.91 -26.01
CA GLU A 45 0.31 -9.67 -25.50
C GLU A 45 1.67 -9.14 -25.97
N LYS A 46 1.68 -8.17 -26.88
CA LYS A 46 2.93 -7.66 -27.45
C LYS A 46 3.44 -6.44 -26.67
N LYS A 47 4.74 -6.47 -26.35
CA LYS A 47 5.48 -5.34 -25.80
C LYS A 47 6.23 -4.67 -26.93
N GLU A 48 5.98 -3.39 -27.15
CA GLU A 48 6.72 -2.59 -28.15
C GLU A 48 7.36 -1.38 -27.48
N ILE A 49 8.61 -1.09 -27.84
CA ILE A 49 9.31 0.09 -27.33
C ILE A 49 8.66 1.32 -27.94
N VAL A 50 8.36 2.31 -27.09
CA VAL A 50 7.70 3.56 -27.48
C VAL A 50 8.69 4.71 -27.38
N ASP A 51 8.82 5.46 -28.46
CA ASP A 51 9.66 6.66 -28.46
C ASP A 51 8.92 7.90 -27.94
N ILE A 52 7.62 7.99 -28.19
CA ILE A 52 6.77 9.13 -27.79
C ILE A 52 5.41 8.61 -27.32
N SER A 53 4.89 9.17 -26.22
CA SER A 53 3.54 8.91 -25.72
C SER A 53 2.85 10.20 -25.31
N TYR A 54 1.52 10.22 -25.43
CA TYR A 54 0.68 11.40 -25.28
C TYR A 54 -0.28 11.29 -24.07
N PRO A 55 -0.92 12.38 -23.65
CA PRO A 55 -1.89 12.35 -22.57
C PRO A 55 -2.99 11.30 -22.78
N GLY A 56 -3.22 10.47 -21.75
CA GLY A 56 -4.13 9.33 -21.79
C GLY A 56 -3.41 7.98 -22.00
N ASP A 57 -2.21 7.97 -22.57
CA ASP A 57 -1.43 6.75 -22.76
C ASP A 57 -0.89 6.20 -21.43
N ILE A 58 -0.66 4.90 -21.43
CA ILE A 58 0.02 4.18 -20.33
C ILE A 58 1.32 3.59 -20.87
N VAL A 59 2.41 3.92 -20.20
CA VAL A 59 3.76 3.47 -20.54
C VAL A 59 4.31 2.59 -19.42
N GLY A 60 4.78 1.39 -19.79
CA GLY A 60 5.49 0.52 -18.86
C GLY A 60 6.98 0.85 -18.81
N VAL A 61 7.53 0.98 -17.64
CA VAL A 61 8.96 1.22 -17.41
C VAL A 61 9.52 0.18 -16.44
N HIS A 62 10.75 -0.24 -16.67
CA HIS A 62 11.45 -1.11 -15.75
C HIS A 62 12.01 -0.30 -14.58
N ASP A 63 11.76 -0.79 -13.36
CA ASP A 63 12.23 -0.18 -12.11
C ASP A 63 12.79 -1.23 -11.16
N THR A 64 13.82 -0.84 -10.42
CA THR A 64 14.47 -1.66 -9.39
C THR A 64 13.81 -1.57 -8.01
N GLY A 65 12.62 -0.97 -7.92
CA GLY A 65 11.84 -0.81 -6.68
C GLY A 65 11.89 0.59 -6.09
N ASN A 66 12.18 1.61 -6.91
CA ASN A 66 12.20 3.01 -6.48
C ASN A 66 10.81 3.66 -6.52
N PHE A 67 9.95 3.22 -7.44
CA PHE A 67 8.61 3.76 -7.60
C PHE A 67 7.62 3.20 -6.57
N LYS A 68 6.71 4.06 -6.15
CA LYS A 68 5.51 3.73 -5.40
C LYS A 68 4.28 4.21 -6.16
N ILE A 69 3.15 3.57 -5.89
CA ILE A 69 1.86 4.01 -6.42
C ILE A 69 1.61 5.45 -5.98
N GLY A 70 1.23 6.33 -6.93
CA GLY A 70 1.04 7.75 -6.69
C GLY A 70 2.28 8.63 -6.92
N ASP A 71 3.46 8.04 -7.19
CA ASP A 71 4.64 8.83 -7.54
C ASP A 71 4.40 9.65 -8.82
N THR A 72 4.96 10.85 -8.83
CA THR A 72 4.82 11.79 -9.95
C THR A 72 6.16 12.00 -10.63
N LEU A 73 6.11 11.96 -11.97
CA LEU A 73 7.21 12.36 -12.85
C LEU A 73 6.85 13.65 -13.58
N THR A 74 7.77 14.61 -13.62
CA THR A 74 7.58 15.90 -14.30
C THR A 74 8.79 16.27 -15.16
N GLU A 75 8.66 17.26 -16.02
CA GLU A 75 9.78 17.81 -16.80
C GLU A 75 10.71 18.71 -15.97
N GLY A 76 10.38 18.95 -14.68
CA GLY A 76 11.21 19.73 -13.74
C GLY A 76 10.41 20.50 -12.70
N GLU A 77 9.10 20.55 -12.84
CA GLU A 77 8.22 21.18 -11.89
C GLU A 77 8.06 20.31 -10.63
N VAL A 78 8.01 20.95 -9.45
CA VAL A 78 7.68 20.27 -8.20
C VAL A 78 6.17 20.21 -8.06
N LEU A 79 5.55 19.29 -8.81
CA LEU A 79 4.11 19.04 -8.81
C LEU A 79 3.88 17.64 -8.26
N SER A 80 2.98 17.50 -7.30
CA SER A 80 2.52 16.21 -6.79
C SER A 80 1.01 16.10 -6.97
N TYR A 81 0.58 15.02 -7.60
CA TYR A 81 -0.85 14.68 -7.60
C TYR A 81 -1.24 14.17 -6.22
N LYS A 82 -2.47 14.47 -5.78
CA LYS A 82 -3.02 13.83 -4.58
C LYS A 82 -2.98 12.32 -4.79
N GLY A 83 -2.50 11.61 -3.76
CA GLY A 83 -2.36 10.16 -3.82
C GLY A 83 -3.67 9.44 -4.14
N ILE A 84 -3.55 8.21 -4.60
CA ILE A 84 -4.70 7.32 -4.76
C ILE A 84 -5.18 6.96 -3.36
N PRO A 85 -6.43 7.30 -2.97
CA PRO A 85 -6.91 7.04 -1.62
C PRO A 85 -6.97 5.53 -1.37
N SER A 86 -6.46 5.10 -0.24
CA SER A 86 -6.58 3.73 0.23
C SER A 86 -7.76 3.65 1.19
N PHE A 87 -8.88 3.12 0.71
CA PHE A 87 -10.08 2.95 1.52
C PHE A 87 -9.91 1.86 2.56
N SER A 88 -10.65 1.97 3.68
CA SER A 88 -10.70 0.90 4.68
C SER A 88 -11.10 -0.44 4.02
N PRO A 89 -10.34 -1.50 4.25
CA PRO A 89 -10.70 -2.83 3.77
C PRO A 89 -12.03 -3.32 4.32
N GLU A 90 -12.61 -4.34 3.67
CA GLU A 90 -13.85 -4.98 4.09
C GLU A 90 -13.62 -6.34 4.76
N HIS A 91 -12.47 -6.97 4.47
CA HIS A 91 -12.09 -8.27 5.02
C HIS A 91 -10.75 -8.18 5.71
N PHE A 92 -10.63 -8.81 6.89
CA PHE A 92 -9.41 -8.80 7.68
C PHE A 92 -9.06 -10.21 8.13
N ARG A 93 -7.79 -10.59 7.93
CA ARG A 93 -7.26 -11.87 8.41
C ARG A 93 -5.84 -11.68 8.95
N TYR A 94 -5.53 -12.40 10.01
CA TYR A 94 -4.14 -12.58 10.37
C TYR A 94 -3.42 -13.35 9.29
N ILE A 95 -2.18 -12.97 9.00
CA ILE A 95 -1.28 -13.76 8.17
C ILE A 95 -0.20 -14.37 9.05
N ASN A 96 -0.10 -15.69 9.00
CA ASN A 96 0.86 -16.46 9.77
C ASN A 96 1.87 -17.13 8.84
N ASN A 97 3.12 -17.18 9.28
CA ASN A 97 4.16 -17.89 8.55
C ASN A 97 3.99 -19.40 8.75
N ALA A 98 3.82 -20.15 7.67
CA ALA A 98 3.72 -21.61 7.72
C ALA A 98 5.08 -22.31 7.79
N ASP A 99 6.18 -21.60 7.42
CA ASP A 99 7.55 -22.13 7.46
C ASP A 99 8.49 -21.10 8.11
N PRO A 100 8.89 -21.29 9.38
CA PRO A 100 9.78 -20.38 10.09
C PRO A 100 11.10 -20.08 9.37
N LEU A 101 11.62 -21.02 8.58
CA LEU A 101 12.87 -20.86 7.82
C LEU A 101 12.72 -19.88 6.65
N LYS A 102 11.49 -19.60 6.22
CA LYS A 102 11.14 -18.72 5.11
C LYS A 102 10.64 -17.34 5.54
N SER A 103 10.83 -16.98 6.82
CA SER A 103 10.30 -15.72 7.39
C SER A 103 10.75 -14.49 6.60
N LYS A 104 12.01 -14.40 6.21
CA LYS A 104 12.53 -13.26 5.43
C LYS A 104 11.87 -13.15 4.06
N GLN A 105 11.69 -14.27 3.39
CA GLN A 105 11.03 -14.33 2.07
C GLN A 105 9.55 -13.93 2.19
N LEU A 106 8.86 -14.45 3.23
CA LEU A 106 7.47 -14.11 3.48
C LEU A 106 7.28 -12.61 3.70
N PHE A 107 8.04 -12.01 4.61
CA PHE A 107 7.90 -10.59 4.91
C PHE A 107 8.28 -9.72 3.71
N LYS A 108 9.35 -10.08 2.98
CA LYS A 108 9.72 -9.40 1.73
C LYS A 108 8.58 -9.48 0.70
N GLY A 109 7.98 -10.66 0.53
CA GLY A 109 6.87 -10.86 -0.39
C GLY A 109 5.64 -10.03 0.02
N ILE A 110 5.27 -10.05 1.29
CA ILE A 110 4.18 -9.23 1.82
C ILE A 110 4.43 -7.75 1.53
N ASP A 111 5.61 -7.23 1.88
CA ASP A 111 5.92 -5.81 1.67
C ASP A 111 5.83 -5.41 0.20
N GLN A 112 6.32 -6.24 -0.71
CA GLN A 112 6.24 -5.97 -2.14
C GLN A 112 4.82 -6.03 -2.68
N LEU A 113 4.01 -7.01 -2.27
CA LEU A 113 2.61 -7.10 -2.66
C LEU A 113 1.78 -5.92 -2.15
N MET A 114 2.10 -5.42 -0.94
CA MET A 114 1.46 -4.22 -0.41
C MET A 114 1.88 -2.95 -1.19
N ASP A 115 3.16 -2.86 -1.62
CA ASP A 115 3.62 -1.76 -2.48
C ASP A 115 2.91 -1.75 -3.85
N GLU A 116 2.50 -2.91 -4.33
CA GLU A 116 1.69 -3.05 -5.54
C GLU A 116 0.19 -2.72 -5.32
N GLY A 117 -0.21 -2.39 -4.08
CA GLY A 117 -1.60 -2.06 -3.76
C GLY A 117 -2.57 -3.23 -3.78
N VAL A 118 -2.07 -4.47 -3.73
CA VAL A 118 -2.93 -5.68 -3.76
C VAL A 118 -3.82 -5.76 -2.52
N ALA A 119 -3.31 -5.30 -1.37
CA ALA A 119 -4.01 -5.28 -0.08
C ALA A 119 -3.37 -4.26 0.86
N GLN A 120 -3.86 -4.17 2.08
CA GLN A 120 -3.28 -3.34 3.12
C GLN A 120 -2.71 -4.20 4.26
N LEU A 121 -1.58 -3.77 4.81
CA LEU A 121 -0.92 -4.43 5.93
C LEU A 121 -1.10 -3.59 7.19
N PHE A 122 -1.56 -4.24 8.24
CA PHE A 122 -1.63 -3.69 9.59
C PHE A 122 -0.79 -4.54 10.55
N THR A 123 -0.10 -3.89 11.47
CA THR A 123 0.67 -4.56 12.53
C THR A 123 0.06 -4.18 13.87
N LEU A 124 -0.48 -5.16 14.60
CA LEU A 124 -1.10 -4.90 15.91
C LEU A 124 -0.07 -4.37 16.90
N GLU A 125 -0.42 -3.30 17.61
CA GLU A 125 0.44 -2.66 18.63
C GLU A 125 0.70 -3.60 19.81
N LEU A 126 -0.29 -4.39 20.22
CA LEU A 126 -0.21 -5.22 21.42
C LEU A 126 0.83 -6.36 21.30
N ASN A 127 0.92 -7.00 20.15
CA ASN A 127 1.68 -8.26 20.00
C ASN A 127 2.46 -8.38 18.68
N GLY A 128 2.45 -7.35 17.85
CA GLY A 128 3.16 -7.32 16.57
C GLY A 128 2.61 -8.26 15.49
N ARG A 129 1.46 -8.93 15.73
CA ARG A 129 0.83 -9.81 14.71
C ARG A 129 0.45 -8.98 13.48
N LYS A 130 0.63 -9.60 12.33
CA LYS A 130 0.31 -8.96 11.05
C LYS A 130 -1.09 -9.34 10.59
N VAL A 131 -1.81 -8.33 10.13
CA VAL A 131 -3.17 -8.43 9.60
C VAL A 131 -3.15 -7.94 8.16
N ILE A 132 -3.70 -8.72 7.26
CA ILE A 132 -3.95 -8.32 5.87
C ILE A 132 -5.40 -7.89 5.77
N GLY A 133 -5.60 -6.68 5.25
CA GLY A 133 -6.91 -6.13 4.90
C GLY A 133 -7.11 -6.11 3.39
N THR A 134 -8.23 -6.64 2.92
CA THR A 134 -8.58 -6.72 1.50
C THR A 134 -9.98 -6.14 1.23
N VAL A 135 -10.23 -5.71 0.01
CA VAL A 135 -11.57 -5.28 -0.43
C VAL A 135 -12.43 -6.49 -0.77
N GLY A 136 -11.82 -7.55 -1.32
CA GLY A 136 -12.53 -8.77 -1.70
C GLY A 136 -11.87 -10.03 -1.15
N ALA A 137 -12.69 -11.04 -0.84
CA ALA A 137 -12.21 -12.29 -0.22
C ALA A 137 -11.22 -13.08 -1.11
N LEU A 138 -11.38 -13.03 -2.44
CA LEU A 138 -10.49 -13.73 -3.38
C LEU A 138 -9.06 -13.18 -3.38
N GLN A 139 -8.83 -11.95 -2.94
CA GLN A 139 -7.49 -11.38 -2.86
C GLN A 139 -6.57 -12.17 -1.93
N TYR A 140 -7.10 -12.84 -0.89
CA TYR A 140 -6.30 -13.72 -0.02
C TYR A 140 -5.69 -14.89 -0.78
N GLU A 141 -6.46 -15.52 -1.68
CA GLU A 141 -5.99 -16.64 -2.50
C GLU A 141 -4.91 -16.17 -3.48
N VAL A 142 -5.11 -15.00 -4.08
CA VAL A 142 -4.11 -14.38 -4.98
C VAL A 142 -2.81 -14.07 -4.22
N ILE A 143 -2.90 -13.47 -3.04
CA ILE A 143 -1.73 -13.16 -2.21
C ILE A 143 -1.00 -14.45 -1.82
N GLN A 144 -1.74 -15.47 -1.36
CA GLN A 144 -1.16 -16.76 -0.97
C GLN A 144 -0.45 -17.43 -2.14
N TYR A 145 -1.10 -17.49 -3.30
CA TYR A 145 -0.53 -18.04 -4.53
C TYR A 145 0.76 -17.34 -4.91
N ARG A 146 0.76 -16.00 -4.92
CA ARG A 146 1.92 -15.19 -5.26
C ARG A 146 3.06 -15.35 -4.27
N LEU A 147 2.77 -15.37 -2.95
CA LEU A 147 3.78 -15.61 -1.92
C LEU A 147 4.46 -16.99 -2.10
N GLU A 148 3.70 -18.00 -2.45
CA GLU A 148 4.25 -19.35 -2.67
C GLU A 148 5.06 -19.44 -3.96
N HIS A 149 4.56 -18.91 -5.09
CA HIS A 149 5.16 -19.11 -6.41
C HIS A 149 6.24 -18.08 -6.76
N GLU A 150 6.10 -16.83 -6.30
CA GLU A 150 7.08 -15.77 -6.60
C GLU A 150 8.17 -15.66 -5.53
N TYR A 151 7.83 -15.93 -4.26
CA TYR A 151 8.74 -15.73 -3.11
C TYR A 151 9.15 -17.05 -2.43
N GLY A 152 8.54 -18.18 -2.82
CA GLY A 152 8.80 -19.48 -2.22
C GLY A 152 8.44 -19.59 -0.74
N ALA A 153 7.48 -18.77 -0.28
CA ALA A 153 7.07 -18.68 1.11
C ALA A 153 5.59 -19.05 1.28
N LYS A 154 5.30 -19.98 2.17
CA LYS A 154 3.94 -20.40 2.49
C LYS A 154 3.38 -19.62 3.67
N CYS A 155 2.12 -19.22 3.56
CA CYS A 155 1.39 -18.58 4.64
C CYS A 155 0.07 -19.29 4.92
N THR A 156 -0.48 -19.04 6.10
CA THR A 156 -1.83 -19.42 6.49
C THR A 156 -2.58 -18.21 6.99
N TYR A 157 -3.89 -18.24 6.89
CA TYR A 157 -4.76 -17.17 7.38
C TYR A 157 -5.59 -17.64 8.55
N GLU A 158 -5.81 -16.73 9.50
CA GLU A 158 -6.73 -16.90 10.61
C GLU A 158 -7.73 -15.74 10.58
N ASN A 159 -9.00 -16.03 10.72
CA ASN A 159 -10.04 -15.01 10.67
C ASN A 159 -9.88 -13.99 11.80
N LEU A 160 -10.10 -12.73 11.50
CA LEU A 160 -10.14 -11.63 12.45
C LEU A 160 -11.46 -10.88 12.27
N ASN A 161 -12.23 -10.77 13.35
CA ASN A 161 -13.48 -10.03 13.33
C ASN A 161 -13.18 -8.53 13.45
N VAL A 162 -13.11 -7.84 12.32
CA VAL A 162 -13.00 -6.38 12.22
C VAL A 162 -14.09 -5.91 11.27
N TYR A 163 -14.84 -4.93 11.72
CA TYR A 163 -15.88 -4.25 10.96
C TYR A 163 -15.27 -3.16 10.04
N LYS A 164 -14.32 -2.35 10.59
CA LYS A 164 -13.75 -1.21 9.89
C LYS A 164 -12.37 -0.86 10.43
N ALA A 165 -11.46 -0.49 9.53
CA ALA A 165 -10.21 0.16 9.88
C ALA A 165 -10.38 1.69 9.82
N CYS A 166 -9.95 2.39 10.85
CA CYS A 166 -10.02 3.85 10.95
C CYS A 166 -8.64 4.39 11.29
N TRP A 167 -8.13 5.29 10.46
CA TRP A 167 -6.90 6.04 10.77
C TRP A 167 -7.21 7.10 11.80
N ILE A 168 -6.38 7.19 12.83
CA ILE A 168 -6.59 8.08 13.97
C ILE A 168 -5.60 9.23 13.89
N GLU A 169 -6.13 10.45 14.03
CA GLU A 169 -5.35 11.66 14.21
C GLU A 169 -5.77 12.33 15.49
N ALA A 170 -4.81 12.69 16.33
CA ALA A 170 -5.00 13.47 17.54
C ALA A 170 -4.41 14.87 17.32
N GLU A 171 -5.09 15.91 17.80
CA GLU A 171 -4.54 17.28 17.78
C GLU A 171 -3.31 17.39 18.69
N ASP A 172 -3.33 16.71 19.84
CA ASP A 172 -2.18 16.59 20.75
C ASP A 172 -2.07 15.15 21.29
N GLU A 173 -1.00 14.45 20.90
CA GLU A 173 -0.70 13.11 21.40
C GLU A 173 -0.35 13.07 22.90
N LYS A 174 -0.13 14.21 23.54
CA LYS A 174 0.12 14.33 24.97
C LYS A 174 -1.15 14.47 25.78
N ASP A 175 -2.29 14.69 25.14
CA ASP A 175 -3.58 14.79 25.81
C ASP A 175 -3.91 13.51 26.57
N ASP A 176 -4.58 13.67 27.71
CA ASP A 176 -4.97 12.56 28.57
C ASP A 176 -6.05 11.69 27.91
N GLU A 177 -6.91 12.27 27.06
CA GLU A 177 -7.90 11.54 26.27
C GLU A 177 -7.22 10.60 25.26
N PHE A 178 -6.20 11.06 24.55
CA PHE A 178 -5.42 10.22 23.63
C PHE A 178 -4.70 9.08 24.39
N LYS A 179 -4.09 9.37 25.53
CA LYS A 179 -3.43 8.35 26.37
C LYS A 179 -4.41 7.31 26.89
N GLU A 180 -5.60 7.75 27.32
CA GLU A 180 -6.67 6.84 27.74
C GLU A 180 -7.11 5.96 26.57
N PHE A 181 -7.36 6.54 25.40
CA PHE A 181 -7.71 5.81 24.17
C PHE A 181 -6.67 4.73 23.87
N MET A 182 -5.38 5.08 23.82
CA MET A 182 -4.29 4.15 23.56
C MET A 182 -4.27 2.99 24.56
N ARG A 183 -4.49 3.26 25.82
CA ARG A 183 -4.53 2.25 26.89
C ARG A 183 -5.76 1.35 26.80
N VAL A 184 -6.95 1.94 26.66
CA VAL A 184 -8.22 1.20 26.68
C VAL A 184 -8.44 0.41 25.40
N LYS A 185 -8.02 0.94 24.27
CA LYS A 185 -8.23 0.33 22.95
C LYS A 185 -7.01 -0.45 22.44
N GLN A 186 -5.99 -0.65 23.23
CA GLN A 186 -4.70 -1.29 22.84
C GLN A 186 -4.87 -2.57 22.00
N ARG A 187 -5.87 -3.40 22.29
CA ARG A 187 -6.13 -4.66 21.57
C ARG A 187 -6.60 -4.46 20.14
N TYR A 188 -7.15 -3.28 19.85
CA TYR A 188 -7.71 -2.90 18.55
C TYR A 188 -6.83 -1.91 17.80
N LEU A 189 -5.69 -1.56 18.38
CA LEU A 189 -4.75 -0.63 17.76
C LEU A 189 -3.74 -1.37 16.91
N ALA A 190 -3.47 -0.80 15.74
CA ALA A 190 -2.48 -1.27 14.81
C ALA A 190 -1.74 -0.09 14.18
N LYS A 191 -0.62 -0.37 13.53
CA LYS A 191 0.03 0.54 12.59
C LYS A 191 -0.13 0.01 11.18
N ASP A 192 -0.40 0.92 10.26
CA ASP A 192 -0.35 0.59 8.83
C ASP A 192 1.11 0.48 8.35
N LYS A 193 1.30 0.22 7.06
CA LYS A 193 2.64 0.12 6.45
C LYS A 193 3.48 1.40 6.58
N HIS A 194 2.85 2.56 6.71
CA HIS A 194 3.50 3.86 6.83
C HIS A 194 3.72 4.28 8.29
N GLY A 195 3.32 3.43 9.25
CA GLY A 195 3.44 3.69 10.68
C GLY A 195 2.31 4.55 11.25
N GLN A 196 1.27 4.84 10.46
CA GLN A 196 0.11 5.59 10.93
C GLN A 196 -0.73 4.74 11.89
N LEU A 197 -1.24 5.38 12.94
CA LEU A 197 -2.10 4.72 13.92
C LEU A 197 -3.46 4.38 13.32
N VAL A 198 -3.89 3.13 13.51
CA VAL A 198 -5.15 2.61 13.00
C VAL A 198 -5.92 1.94 14.12
N PHE A 199 -7.19 2.28 14.25
CA PHE A 199 -8.16 1.58 15.11
C PHE A 199 -8.93 0.56 14.27
N LEU A 200 -8.80 -0.71 14.62
CA LEU A 200 -9.52 -1.82 13.99
C LEU A 200 -10.81 -2.09 14.78
N ALA A 201 -11.87 -1.39 14.44
CA ALA A 201 -13.15 -1.52 15.13
C ALA A 201 -13.79 -2.89 14.85
N ASP A 202 -14.25 -3.59 15.90
CA ASP A 202 -14.87 -4.92 15.80
C ASP A 202 -16.36 -4.85 15.39
N SER A 203 -17.02 -3.71 15.58
CA SER A 203 -18.42 -3.49 15.22
C SER A 203 -18.73 -2.01 14.97
N ALA A 204 -19.83 -1.74 14.25
CA ALA A 204 -20.32 -0.38 14.02
C ALA A 204 -20.65 0.32 15.35
N PHE A 205 -21.25 -0.42 16.29
CA PHE A 205 -21.57 0.10 17.64
C PHE A 205 -20.30 0.48 18.40
N SER A 206 -19.30 -0.39 18.44
CA SER A 206 -18.01 -0.11 19.08
C SER A 206 -17.32 1.13 18.50
N LEU A 207 -17.38 1.29 17.18
CA LEU A 207 -16.84 2.46 16.50
C LEU A 207 -17.57 3.74 16.93
N GLN A 208 -18.91 3.74 16.88
CA GLN A 208 -19.72 4.89 17.27
C GLN A 208 -19.49 5.29 18.72
N MET A 209 -19.50 4.32 19.63
CA MET A 209 -19.23 4.57 21.06
C MET A 209 -17.82 5.11 21.30
N THR A 210 -16.85 4.65 20.51
CA THR A 210 -15.47 5.14 20.62
C THR A 210 -15.36 6.58 20.14
N GLN A 211 -15.97 6.92 19.03
CA GLN A 211 -16.01 8.30 18.51
C GLN A 211 -16.70 9.27 19.48
N GLN A 212 -17.80 8.84 20.12
CA GLN A 212 -18.50 9.66 21.11
C GLN A 212 -17.69 9.86 22.39
N LYS A 213 -16.93 8.83 22.79
CA LYS A 213 -16.13 8.88 24.02
C LYS A 213 -14.86 9.72 23.88
N TYR A 214 -14.29 9.78 22.68
CA TYR A 214 -13.02 10.46 22.40
C TYR A 214 -13.20 11.54 21.31
N PRO A 215 -13.89 12.65 21.62
CA PRO A 215 -14.23 13.69 20.66
C PRO A 215 -13.01 14.50 20.17
N SER A 216 -11.89 14.49 20.88
CA SER A 216 -10.63 15.13 20.46
C SER A 216 -9.92 14.36 19.35
N LEU A 217 -10.36 13.12 19.07
CA LEU A 217 -9.73 12.27 18.04
C LEU A 217 -10.54 12.31 16.75
N THR A 218 -9.84 12.47 15.65
CA THR A 218 -10.44 12.35 14.31
C THR A 218 -10.24 10.95 13.74
N PHE A 219 -11.34 10.37 13.23
CA PHE A 219 -11.38 9.02 12.66
C PHE A 219 -11.59 9.10 11.17
N TYR A 220 -10.56 8.75 10.38
CA TYR A 220 -10.61 8.72 8.92
C TYR A 220 -10.83 7.30 8.41
N PHE A 221 -11.64 7.15 7.36
CA PHE A 221 -11.91 5.86 6.71
C PHE A 221 -11.09 5.66 5.43
N VAL A 222 -10.20 6.59 5.18
CA VAL A 222 -9.32 6.62 4.01
C VAL A 222 -7.93 7.01 4.52
N SER A 223 -6.92 6.25 4.12
CA SER A 223 -5.53 6.63 4.30
C SER A 223 -5.12 7.59 3.19
N GLU A 224 -4.65 8.78 3.54
CA GLU A 224 -3.97 9.64 2.58
C GLU A 224 -2.52 9.18 2.48
N PHE A 225 -2.04 8.86 1.28
CA PHE A 225 -0.61 8.69 1.03
C PHE A 225 0.04 10.07 1.13
N LYS A 226 0.73 10.31 2.25
CA LYS A 226 1.61 11.47 2.44
C LYS A 226 2.99 11.17 1.88
#